data_bb7e660bc17f35c26d1502883dce585c
#
_entry.id   bb7e660bc17f35c26d1502883dce585c
#
_cell.length_a   1.000
_cell.length_b   1.000
_cell.length_c   1.000
_cell.angle_alpha   90.00
_cell.angle_beta   90.00
_cell.angle_gamma   90.00
#
_symmetry.space_group_name_H-M   'P 1'
#
loop_
_entity.id
_entity.type
_entity.pdbx_description
1 polymer ?
#
loop_
_entity_poly.entity_id
_entity_poly.type
_entity_poly.pdbx_seq_one_letter_code
_entity_poly.pdbx_strand_id
1 'polypeptide(L)'
;MTRLDRPRTAAGFLKSSLQRIAKTQWGFHLFLQALQLRDLGLLGYAKWQAAVLDAWIRERKNRSAYRFLNEAELRASRKSDTVFIFGSGYSLNDIPAEEWRHFEEHDTLGLSGFVYQKWIRVDYHLIRGWVEAKEGALNWQVHTQDFANVLNANEYFKDTILILQGEYLAQFTNSLIGCGHIRPGTRIFRYRTARGAKTPTRRFKDGLAHAVGTLSDAVNFAYCMGWKKLVLVGVDLYDSRYFWLRNNETLAVDAKTGMLVVAEMNTRGIRFDGKHNAVNNGIVEAVAGWREFLERDKVIMSLYNPRSLLRDVLPLYSKR
;
A
#
# COMPACT_ATOMS: atom_id res chain seq x y z
N MET A 1 -10.78 -42.09 -22.57
CA MET A 1 -10.44 -42.27 -21.16
C MET A 1 -10.92 -41.06 -20.40
N THR A 2 -12.10 -41.16 -19.82
CA THR A 2 -12.78 -40.11 -19.03
C THR A 2 -12.13 -39.99 -17.66
N ARG A 3 -11.63 -38.79 -17.30
CA ARG A 3 -11.14 -38.47 -15.95
C ARG A 3 -12.33 -38.53 -14.98
N LEU A 4 -12.37 -39.58 -14.16
CA LEU A 4 -13.27 -39.70 -13.03
C LEU A 4 -13.03 -38.52 -12.05
N ASP A 5 -14.01 -37.63 -11.89
CA ASP A 5 -14.07 -36.61 -10.87
C ASP A 5 -13.96 -37.27 -9.49
N ARG A 6 -12.85 -37.04 -8.77
CA ARG A 6 -12.74 -37.45 -7.38
C ARG A 6 -13.77 -36.68 -6.54
N PRO A 7 -14.56 -37.34 -5.71
CA PRO A 7 -15.51 -36.64 -4.84
C PRO A 7 -14.76 -35.66 -3.96
N ARG A 8 -15.16 -34.38 -4.03
CA ARG A 8 -14.63 -33.34 -3.14
C ARG A 8 -14.94 -33.72 -1.71
N THR A 9 -13.92 -33.93 -0.88
CA THR A 9 -14.10 -34.21 0.55
C THR A 9 -14.84 -33.05 1.21
N ALA A 10 -15.63 -33.32 2.26
CA ALA A 10 -16.36 -32.30 3.02
C ALA A 10 -15.44 -31.14 3.49
N ALA A 11 -14.17 -31.45 3.83
CA ALA A 11 -13.13 -30.48 4.14
C ALA A 11 -12.79 -29.56 2.96
N GLY A 12 -12.75 -30.10 1.73
CA GLY A 12 -12.53 -29.31 0.51
C GLY A 12 -13.69 -28.38 0.19
N PHE A 13 -14.92 -28.82 0.44
CA PHE A 13 -16.12 -28.00 0.26
C PHE A 13 -16.19 -26.86 1.29
N LEU A 14 -15.94 -27.16 2.58
CA LEU A 14 -15.84 -26.17 3.65
C LEU A 14 -14.75 -25.11 3.36
N LYS A 15 -13.57 -25.53 2.93
CA LYS A 15 -12.46 -24.62 2.57
C LYS A 15 -12.85 -23.70 1.41
N SER A 16 -13.50 -24.22 0.35
CA SER A 16 -13.94 -23.42 -0.79
C SER A 16 -15.07 -22.45 -0.44
N SER A 17 -15.99 -22.86 0.44
CA SER A 17 -17.07 -22.00 0.93
C SER A 17 -16.56 -20.89 1.84
N LEU A 18 -15.64 -21.17 2.76
CA LEU A 18 -14.96 -20.17 3.60
C LEU A 18 -14.17 -19.18 2.75
N GLN A 19 -13.48 -19.64 1.69
CA GLN A 19 -12.77 -18.76 0.75
C GLN A 19 -13.73 -17.86 -0.05
N ARG A 20 -14.94 -18.33 -0.39
CA ARG A 20 -15.96 -17.50 -1.06
C ARG A 20 -16.52 -16.44 -0.10
N ILE A 21 -16.82 -16.81 1.12
CA ILE A 21 -17.32 -15.88 2.16
C ILE A 21 -16.26 -14.83 2.46
N ALA A 22 -14.98 -15.22 2.60
CA ALA A 22 -13.87 -14.31 2.85
C ALA A 22 -13.62 -13.30 1.72
N LYS A 23 -14.17 -13.52 0.52
CA LYS A 23 -14.12 -12.55 -0.59
C LYS A 23 -15.13 -11.40 -0.45
N THR A 24 -16.14 -11.53 0.41
CA THR A 24 -17.04 -10.42 0.72
C THR A 24 -16.44 -9.56 1.84
N GLN A 25 -16.85 -8.29 1.89
CA GLN A 25 -16.35 -7.37 2.95
C GLN A 25 -16.69 -7.90 4.36
N TRP A 26 -17.89 -8.42 4.56
CA TRP A 26 -18.35 -9.01 5.82
C TRP A 26 -17.65 -10.33 6.14
N GLY A 27 -17.53 -11.20 5.14
CA GLY A 27 -16.87 -12.50 5.32
C GLY A 27 -15.39 -12.36 5.63
N PHE A 28 -14.68 -11.40 5.01
CA PHE A 28 -13.30 -11.10 5.36
C PHE A 28 -13.19 -10.56 6.79
N HIS A 29 -14.11 -9.70 7.20
CA HIS A 29 -14.14 -9.18 8.56
C HIS A 29 -14.29 -10.33 9.57
N LEU A 30 -15.28 -11.22 9.38
CA LEU A 30 -15.48 -12.38 10.22
C LEU A 30 -14.26 -13.33 10.23
N PHE A 31 -13.67 -13.56 9.06
CA PHE A 31 -12.47 -14.38 8.93
C PHE A 31 -11.29 -13.80 9.73
N LEU A 32 -11.05 -12.49 9.61
CA LEU A 32 -10.03 -11.81 10.40
C LEU A 32 -10.31 -11.91 11.90
N GLN A 33 -11.55 -11.71 12.33
CA GLN A 33 -11.93 -11.82 13.72
C GLN A 33 -11.61 -13.22 14.26
N ALA A 34 -11.96 -14.27 13.49
CA ALA A 34 -11.67 -15.64 13.86
C ALA A 34 -10.16 -15.94 13.94
N LEU A 35 -9.38 -15.43 12.98
CA LEU A 35 -7.91 -15.55 12.99
C LEU A 35 -7.31 -14.85 14.21
N GLN A 36 -7.72 -13.63 14.50
CA GLN A 36 -7.20 -12.87 15.63
C GLN A 36 -7.55 -13.53 16.97
N LEU A 37 -8.77 -14.05 17.09
CA LEU A 37 -9.17 -14.81 18.29
C LEU A 37 -8.31 -16.07 18.47
N ARG A 38 -8.05 -16.81 17.38
CA ARG A 38 -7.18 -17.99 17.39
C ARG A 38 -5.74 -17.63 17.80
N ASP A 39 -5.16 -16.59 17.19
CA ASP A 39 -3.74 -16.28 17.33
C ASP A 39 -3.40 -15.54 18.63
N LEU A 40 -4.32 -14.72 19.15
CA LEU A 40 -4.14 -13.94 20.38
C LEU A 40 -4.79 -14.54 21.62
N GLY A 41 -5.66 -15.55 21.48
CA GLY A 41 -6.53 -16.00 22.53
C GLY A 41 -7.59 -14.95 22.94
N LEU A 42 -8.47 -15.29 23.85
CA LEU A 42 -9.62 -14.45 24.23
C LEU A 42 -9.18 -13.07 24.78
N LEU A 43 -8.22 -13.05 25.69
CA LEU A 43 -7.76 -11.82 26.34
C LEU A 43 -7.02 -10.90 25.36
N GLY A 44 -6.11 -11.47 24.53
CA GLY A 44 -5.39 -10.73 23.52
C GLY A 44 -6.35 -10.17 22.45
N TYR A 45 -7.33 -10.95 22.04
CA TYR A 45 -8.38 -10.52 21.13
C TYR A 45 -9.20 -9.36 21.69
N ALA A 46 -9.62 -9.42 22.97
CA ALA A 46 -10.34 -8.32 23.61
C ALA A 46 -9.51 -7.02 23.65
N LYS A 47 -8.22 -7.13 23.99
CA LYS A 47 -7.28 -5.99 23.95
C LYS A 47 -7.15 -5.41 22.55
N TRP A 48 -7.02 -6.27 21.54
CA TRP A 48 -6.95 -5.83 20.16
C TRP A 48 -8.22 -5.10 19.70
N GLN A 49 -9.41 -5.64 20.03
CA GLN A 49 -10.68 -4.98 19.73
C GLN A 49 -10.80 -3.61 20.40
N ALA A 50 -10.39 -3.51 21.67
CA ALA A 50 -10.37 -2.24 22.37
C ALA A 50 -9.44 -1.22 21.69
N ALA A 51 -8.26 -1.63 21.23
CA ALA A 51 -7.32 -0.77 20.52
C ALA A 51 -7.87 -0.31 19.15
N VAL A 52 -8.53 -1.21 18.40
CA VAL A 52 -9.19 -0.87 17.13
C VAL A 52 -10.29 0.16 17.37
N LEU A 53 -11.14 -0.08 18.37
CA LEU A 53 -12.25 0.82 18.71
C LEU A 53 -11.73 2.19 19.19
N ASP A 54 -10.71 2.22 20.04
CA ASP A 54 -10.08 3.45 20.52
C ASP A 54 -9.52 4.28 19.34
N ALA A 55 -8.74 3.66 18.45
CA ALA A 55 -8.21 4.33 17.27
C ALA A 55 -9.32 4.94 16.40
N TRP A 56 -10.42 4.20 16.23
CA TRP A 56 -11.55 4.64 15.43
C TRP A 56 -12.35 5.78 16.08
N ILE A 57 -12.53 5.75 17.41
CA ILE A 57 -13.18 6.83 18.16
C ILE A 57 -12.31 8.10 18.15
N ARG A 58 -11.00 7.95 18.39
CA ARG A 58 -10.05 9.09 18.36
C ARG A 58 -9.98 9.72 16.98
N GLU A 59 -9.98 8.92 15.91
CA GLU A 59 -10.03 9.44 14.53
C GLU A 59 -11.21 10.39 14.36
N ARG A 60 -12.41 9.98 14.80
CA ARG A 60 -13.61 10.82 14.69
C ARG A 60 -13.54 12.11 15.51
N LYS A 61 -13.03 12.02 16.73
CA LYS A 61 -12.88 13.18 17.62
C LYS A 61 -11.87 14.20 17.07
N ASN A 62 -10.77 13.72 16.47
CA ASN A 62 -9.69 14.57 16.01
C ASN A 62 -9.81 14.96 14.52
N ARG A 63 -10.85 14.49 13.86
CA ARG A 63 -11.04 14.67 12.41
C ARG A 63 -11.10 16.13 11.99
N SER A 64 -11.67 17.02 12.83
CA SER A 64 -11.77 18.44 12.57
C SER A 64 -10.45 19.19 12.50
N ALA A 65 -9.35 18.59 13.00
CA ALA A 65 -8.01 19.14 12.87
C ALA A 65 -7.46 19.06 11.43
N TYR A 66 -8.10 18.32 10.54
CA TYR A 66 -7.64 18.03 9.18
C TYR A 66 -8.66 18.45 8.12
N ARG A 67 -8.17 18.70 6.89
CA ARG A 67 -9.02 18.96 5.74
C ARG A 67 -9.31 17.68 4.96
N PHE A 68 -10.46 17.09 5.16
CA PHE A 68 -10.91 15.93 4.39
C PHE A 68 -11.45 16.37 3.04
N LEU A 69 -10.85 15.82 1.97
CA LEU A 69 -11.27 16.11 0.61
C LEU A 69 -12.36 15.13 0.17
N ASN A 70 -13.34 15.64 -0.58
CA ASN A 70 -14.24 14.82 -1.35
C ASN A 70 -13.62 14.40 -2.69
N GLU A 71 -14.33 13.55 -3.47
CA GLU A 71 -13.83 13.04 -4.75
C GLU A 71 -13.64 14.17 -5.78
N ALA A 72 -14.51 15.16 -5.82
CA ALA A 72 -14.42 16.26 -6.77
C ALA A 72 -13.23 17.17 -6.47
N GLU A 73 -13.01 17.55 -5.20
CA GLU A 73 -11.86 18.33 -4.76
C GLU A 73 -10.54 17.58 -5.04
N LEU A 74 -10.54 16.26 -4.77
CA LEU A 74 -9.36 15.42 -5.03
C LEU A 74 -9.03 15.39 -6.52
N ARG A 75 -10.01 15.14 -7.40
CA ARG A 75 -9.80 15.14 -8.85
C ARG A 75 -9.37 16.50 -9.39
N ALA A 76 -9.90 17.58 -8.82
CA ALA A 76 -9.54 18.95 -9.20
C ALA A 76 -8.09 19.32 -8.80
N SER A 77 -7.46 18.56 -7.90
CA SER A 77 -6.06 18.80 -7.51
C SER A 77 -5.03 18.26 -8.52
N ARG A 78 -5.44 17.51 -9.54
CA ARG A 78 -4.56 17.05 -10.63
C ARG A 78 -4.01 18.22 -11.42
N LYS A 79 -2.74 18.16 -11.78
CA LYS A 79 -2.06 19.17 -12.63
C LYS A 79 -1.71 18.66 -14.03
N SER A 80 -1.75 17.33 -14.26
CA SER A 80 -1.41 16.73 -15.57
C SER A 80 -2.24 15.46 -15.86
N ASP A 81 -2.08 14.91 -17.07
CA ASP A 81 -2.63 13.59 -17.44
C ASP A 81 -1.67 12.43 -17.15
N THR A 82 -0.48 12.75 -16.64
CA THR A 82 0.56 11.78 -16.27
C THR A 82 0.76 11.78 -14.77
N VAL A 83 0.89 10.60 -14.18
CA VAL A 83 1.32 10.43 -12.78
C VAL A 83 2.53 9.52 -12.70
N PHE A 84 3.55 9.97 -11.98
CA PHE A 84 4.68 9.14 -11.59
C PHE A 84 4.38 8.49 -10.23
N ILE A 85 4.34 7.15 -10.21
CA ILE A 85 4.03 6.34 -9.04
C ILE A 85 5.33 5.78 -8.47
N PHE A 86 5.75 6.30 -7.33
CA PHE A 86 7.03 5.97 -6.72
C PHE A 86 6.88 4.83 -5.71
N GLY A 87 7.51 3.69 -6.03
CA GLY A 87 7.77 2.61 -5.09
C GLY A 87 8.88 2.98 -4.10
N SER A 88 9.51 1.97 -3.55
CA SER A 88 10.57 2.14 -2.55
C SER A 88 11.85 1.39 -2.92
N GLY A 89 11.98 0.98 -4.18
CA GLY A 89 13.10 0.17 -4.65
C GLY A 89 14.43 0.92 -4.66
N TYR A 90 15.51 0.17 -4.58
CA TYR A 90 16.87 0.69 -4.49
C TYR A 90 17.30 1.51 -5.71
N SER A 91 16.73 1.23 -6.90
CA SER A 91 17.01 1.96 -8.14
C SER A 91 16.66 3.44 -8.11
N LEU A 92 15.91 3.91 -7.11
CA LEU A 92 15.65 5.34 -6.93
C LEU A 92 16.96 6.14 -6.70
N ASN A 93 17.97 5.50 -6.12
CA ASN A 93 19.28 6.10 -5.88
C ASN A 93 20.09 6.30 -7.19
N ASP A 94 19.73 5.60 -8.26
CA ASP A 94 20.40 5.68 -9.56
C ASP A 94 19.78 6.77 -10.48
N ILE A 95 18.73 7.46 -10.04
CA ILE A 95 18.01 8.46 -10.85
C ILE A 95 18.79 9.79 -10.83
N PRO A 96 19.16 10.33 -12.01
CA PRO A 96 19.86 11.61 -12.12
C PRO A 96 19.01 12.79 -11.61
N ALA A 97 19.67 13.84 -11.14
CA ALA A 97 19.00 15.02 -10.56
C ALA A 97 18.05 15.74 -11.55
N GLU A 98 18.37 15.75 -12.83
CA GLU A 98 17.53 16.31 -13.89
C GLU A 98 16.23 15.55 -14.10
N GLU A 99 16.24 14.23 -13.87
CA GLU A 99 15.03 13.40 -13.98
C GLU A 99 14.03 13.71 -12.87
N TRP A 100 14.51 13.98 -11.66
CA TRP A 100 13.63 14.38 -10.56
C TRP A 100 12.86 15.66 -10.86
N ARG A 101 13.50 16.65 -11.53
CA ARG A 101 12.82 17.88 -11.99
C ARG A 101 11.75 17.59 -13.03
N HIS A 102 12.02 16.68 -13.97
CA HIS A 102 11.03 16.26 -14.95
C HIS A 102 9.80 15.61 -14.27
N PHE A 103 9.99 14.80 -13.24
CA PHE A 103 8.86 14.21 -12.51
C PHE A 103 7.97 15.25 -11.82
N GLU A 104 8.56 16.33 -11.29
CA GLU A 104 7.82 17.44 -10.65
C GLU A 104 6.93 18.24 -11.62
N GLU A 105 7.20 18.20 -12.93
CA GLU A 105 6.34 18.80 -13.96
C GLU A 105 4.98 18.10 -14.07
N HIS A 106 4.87 16.89 -13.53
CA HIS A 106 3.69 16.04 -13.56
C HIS A 106 3.19 15.73 -12.14
N ASP A 107 2.05 15.03 -12.04
CA ASP A 107 1.57 14.57 -10.76
C ASP A 107 2.49 13.47 -10.19
N THR A 108 2.74 13.51 -8.90
CA THR A 108 3.61 12.58 -8.17
C THR A 108 2.85 11.86 -7.07
N LEU A 109 2.92 10.52 -7.05
CA LEU A 109 2.27 9.67 -6.06
C LEU A 109 3.30 8.77 -5.38
N GLY A 110 3.61 9.03 -4.13
CA GLY A 110 4.49 8.19 -3.31
C GLY A 110 3.73 7.07 -2.59
N LEU A 111 4.43 5.95 -2.32
CA LEU A 111 3.89 4.81 -1.59
C LEU A 111 4.68 4.54 -0.32
N SER A 112 3.97 4.31 0.79
CA SER A 112 4.54 3.78 2.03
C SER A 112 5.92 4.37 2.40
N GLY A 113 6.99 3.61 2.19
CA GLY A 113 8.37 4.00 2.50
C GLY A 113 8.95 5.12 1.62
N PHE A 114 8.27 5.56 0.57
CA PHE A 114 8.72 6.73 -0.19
C PHE A 114 8.74 8.02 0.65
N VAL A 115 8.14 8.02 1.81
CA VAL A 115 8.23 9.13 2.79
C VAL A 115 9.67 9.49 3.21
N TYR A 116 10.63 8.58 3.06
CA TYR A 116 12.05 8.80 3.39
C TYR A 116 12.83 9.54 2.29
N GLN A 117 12.24 9.79 1.11
CA GLN A 117 12.92 10.49 0.00
C GLN A 117 13.17 11.97 0.31
N LYS A 118 14.18 12.56 -0.38
CA LYS A 118 14.60 13.95 -0.22
C LYS A 118 14.91 14.61 -1.59
N TRP A 119 14.18 14.22 -2.63
CA TRP A 119 14.49 14.64 -4.01
C TRP A 119 13.45 15.56 -4.62
N ILE A 120 12.13 15.29 -4.38
CA ILE A 120 11.02 15.99 -5.04
C ILE A 120 9.87 16.27 -4.09
N ARG A 121 9.06 17.28 -4.44
CA ARG A 121 7.74 17.46 -3.82
C ARG A 121 6.79 16.36 -4.25
N VAL A 122 6.03 15.85 -3.30
CA VAL A 122 5.08 14.77 -3.52
C VAL A 122 3.66 15.33 -3.45
N ASP A 123 2.89 15.21 -4.53
CA ASP A 123 1.52 15.72 -4.57
C ASP A 123 0.57 14.82 -3.77
N TYR A 124 0.74 13.50 -3.89
CA TYR A 124 -0.10 12.49 -3.23
C TYR A 124 0.77 11.43 -2.55
N HIS A 125 0.39 11.00 -1.36
CA HIS A 125 1.08 9.89 -0.68
C HIS A 125 0.08 8.88 -0.15
N LEU A 126 0.15 7.64 -0.66
CA LEU A 126 -0.78 6.58 -0.33
C LEU A 126 -0.23 5.72 0.81
N ILE A 127 -1.02 5.63 1.88
CA ILE A 127 -0.71 4.86 3.08
C ILE A 127 -1.83 3.86 3.32
N ARG A 128 -1.46 2.59 3.37
CA ARG A 128 -2.37 1.53 3.73
C ARG A 128 -2.41 1.34 5.24
N GLY A 129 -3.60 1.13 5.80
CA GLY A 129 -3.78 0.70 7.17
C GLY A 129 -3.41 -0.78 7.33
N TRP A 130 -2.65 -1.11 8.34
CA TRP A 130 -2.32 -2.50 8.65
C TRP A 130 -3.38 -3.09 9.58
N VAL A 131 -3.71 -4.36 9.37
CA VAL A 131 -4.79 -5.07 10.05
C VAL A 131 -4.27 -6.28 10.84
N GLU A 132 -2.98 -6.62 10.72
CA GLU A 132 -2.42 -7.77 11.38
C GLU A 132 -2.25 -7.51 12.88
N ALA A 133 -2.91 -8.33 13.72
CA ALA A 133 -2.69 -8.32 15.14
C ALA A 133 -1.60 -9.36 15.46
N LYS A 134 -0.40 -8.91 15.62
CA LYS A 134 0.64 -9.62 16.37
C LYS A 134 0.82 -8.88 17.70
N GLU A 135 1.41 -9.53 18.68
CA GLU A 135 1.52 -8.99 20.04
C GLU A 135 2.13 -7.57 20.08
N GLY A 136 3.09 -7.28 19.19
CA GLY A 136 3.66 -5.94 19.02
C GLY A 136 2.74 -4.91 18.32
N ALA A 137 1.72 -5.37 17.58
CA ALA A 137 0.77 -4.51 16.89
C ALA A 137 -0.24 -3.82 17.82
N LEU A 138 -0.23 -4.13 19.10
CA LEU A 138 -1.00 -3.39 20.11
C LEU A 138 -0.41 -2.00 20.38
N ASN A 139 0.79 -1.72 19.90
CA ASN A 139 1.49 -0.47 20.15
C ASN A 139 1.48 0.47 18.92
N TRP A 140 0.38 0.51 18.19
CA TRP A 140 0.18 1.34 16.99
C TRP A 140 0.47 2.83 17.20
N GLN A 141 0.29 3.33 18.41
CA GLN A 141 0.56 4.72 18.73
C GLN A 141 2.03 5.07 18.53
N VAL A 142 2.95 4.22 18.96
CA VAL A 142 4.40 4.44 18.79
C VAL A 142 4.76 4.42 17.29
N HIS A 143 4.25 3.44 16.54
CA HIS A 143 4.58 3.33 15.11
C HIS A 143 4.02 4.45 14.26
N THR A 144 2.81 4.90 14.59
CA THR A 144 2.22 6.05 13.91
C THR A 144 2.96 7.32 14.26
N GLN A 145 3.51 7.45 15.46
CA GLN A 145 4.35 8.57 15.86
C GLN A 145 5.65 8.59 15.07
N ASP A 146 6.37 7.47 14.98
CA ASP A 146 7.63 7.37 14.25
C ASP A 146 7.44 7.71 12.76
N PHE A 147 6.42 7.13 12.14
CA PHE A 147 6.08 7.45 10.76
C PHE A 147 5.74 8.94 10.57
N ALA A 148 4.91 9.48 11.46
CA ALA A 148 4.51 10.89 11.40
C ALA A 148 5.67 11.83 11.65
N ASN A 149 6.62 11.48 12.53
CA ASN A 149 7.84 12.25 12.73
C ASN A 149 8.64 12.38 11.44
N VAL A 150 8.83 11.28 10.69
CA VAL A 150 9.50 11.30 9.38
C VAL A 150 8.71 12.16 8.38
N LEU A 151 7.40 11.94 8.27
CA LEU A 151 6.53 12.69 7.36
C LEU A 151 6.55 14.20 7.68
N ASN A 152 6.43 14.56 8.94
CA ASN A 152 6.38 15.95 9.39
C ASN A 152 7.74 16.67 9.26
N ALA A 153 8.84 15.95 9.41
CA ALA A 153 10.18 16.50 9.24
C ALA A 153 10.59 16.67 7.77
N ASN A 154 9.89 16.01 6.86
CA ASN A 154 10.23 16.02 5.44
C ASN A 154 9.53 17.19 4.72
N GLU A 155 10.29 18.23 4.35
CA GLU A 155 9.81 19.43 3.67
C GLU A 155 9.13 19.14 2.31
N TYR A 156 9.54 18.08 1.64
CA TYR A 156 8.95 17.64 0.36
C TYR A 156 7.52 17.12 0.49
N PHE A 157 7.05 16.85 1.72
CA PHE A 157 5.70 16.38 2.01
C PHE A 157 4.80 17.45 2.64
N LYS A 158 5.25 18.69 2.73
CA LYS A 158 4.52 19.76 3.43
C LYS A 158 3.10 19.98 2.89
N ASP A 159 2.94 19.95 1.57
CA ASP A 159 1.68 20.21 0.88
C ASP A 159 1.03 18.94 0.29
N THR A 160 1.52 17.76 0.68
CA THR A 160 1.06 16.47 0.17
C THR A 160 -0.38 16.17 0.60
N ILE A 161 -1.18 15.65 -0.32
CA ILE A 161 -2.47 15.05 0.00
C ILE A 161 -2.22 13.61 0.44
N LEU A 162 -2.59 13.29 1.70
CA LEU A 162 -2.48 11.93 2.22
C LEU A 162 -3.68 11.09 1.80
N ILE A 163 -3.42 9.97 1.15
CA ILE A 163 -4.42 9.01 0.70
C ILE A 163 -4.43 7.85 1.69
N LEU A 164 -5.37 7.85 2.63
CA LEU A 164 -5.39 6.95 3.78
C LEU A 164 -6.52 5.94 3.68
N GLN A 165 -6.22 4.66 3.95
CA GLN A 165 -7.26 3.64 4.09
C GLN A 165 -8.24 4.03 5.22
N GLY A 166 -9.55 4.00 4.95
CA GLY A 166 -10.60 4.57 5.79
C GLY A 166 -11.58 3.56 6.38
N GLU A 167 -11.13 2.35 6.71
CA GLU A 167 -11.97 1.29 7.27
C GLU A 167 -11.83 1.22 8.80
N TYR A 168 -12.82 0.63 9.47
CA TYR A 168 -12.80 0.41 10.93
C TYR A 168 -11.52 -0.30 11.39
N LEU A 169 -11.10 -1.34 10.67
CA LEU A 169 -9.90 -2.13 10.97
C LEU A 169 -8.59 -1.49 10.52
N ALA A 170 -8.61 -0.34 9.86
CA ALA A 170 -7.41 0.35 9.42
C ALA A 170 -6.72 1.09 10.58
N GLN A 171 -6.26 0.32 11.56
CA GLN A 171 -5.74 0.84 12.83
C GLN A 171 -4.63 1.87 12.64
N PHE A 172 -3.65 1.58 11.79
CA PHE A 172 -2.52 2.48 11.57
C PHE A 172 -2.98 3.87 11.09
N THR A 173 -3.79 3.94 10.03
CA THR A 173 -4.26 5.22 9.49
C THR A 173 -5.30 5.91 10.38
N ASN A 174 -6.11 5.15 11.12
CA ASN A 174 -7.00 5.72 12.14
C ASN A 174 -6.21 6.31 13.31
N SER A 175 -5.14 5.65 13.74
CA SER A 175 -4.26 6.15 14.82
C SER A 175 -3.46 7.39 14.37
N LEU A 176 -2.98 7.44 13.12
CA LEU A 176 -2.29 8.62 12.58
C LEU A 176 -3.14 9.89 12.73
N ILE A 177 -4.43 9.80 12.42
CA ILE A 177 -5.38 10.90 12.55
C ILE A 177 -5.78 11.08 14.03
N GLY A 178 -6.15 10.00 14.68
CA GLY A 178 -6.75 10.01 16.01
C GLY A 178 -5.81 10.46 17.12
N CYS A 179 -4.51 10.18 16.99
CA CYS A 179 -3.50 10.64 17.95
C CYS A 179 -2.97 12.05 17.64
N GLY A 180 -3.38 12.67 16.55
CA GLY A 180 -2.91 14.01 16.19
C GLY A 180 -1.45 14.04 15.76
N HIS A 181 -0.92 12.93 15.27
CA HIS A 181 0.50 12.81 14.95
C HIS A 181 0.89 13.58 13.68
N ILE A 182 -0.03 13.70 12.70
CA ILE A 182 0.20 14.49 11.49
C ILE A 182 -0.09 15.98 11.74
N ARG A 183 0.53 16.86 10.96
CA ARG A 183 0.32 18.32 11.05
C ARG A 183 -1.16 18.66 10.93
N PRO A 184 -1.73 19.53 11.79
CA PRO A 184 -3.07 20.07 11.59
C PRO A 184 -3.22 20.76 10.23
N GLY A 185 -4.42 20.72 9.66
CA GLY A 185 -4.69 21.30 8.34
C GLY A 185 -4.25 20.43 7.16
N THR A 186 -3.52 19.30 7.38
CA THR A 186 -3.15 18.37 6.32
C THR A 186 -4.38 17.93 5.54
N ARG A 187 -4.26 17.93 4.20
CA ARG A 187 -5.31 17.45 3.28
C ARG A 187 -5.31 15.94 3.26
N ILE A 188 -6.47 15.34 3.50
CA ILE A 188 -6.62 13.88 3.59
C ILE A 188 -7.78 13.42 2.70
N PHE A 189 -7.54 12.36 1.92
CA PHE A 189 -8.60 11.59 1.27
C PHE A 189 -8.66 10.19 1.86
N ARG A 190 -9.87 9.71 2.17
CA ARG A 190 -10.08 8.36 2.74
C ARG A 190 -10.64 7.43 1.67
N TYR A 191 -10.00 6.28 1.49
CA TYR A 191 -10.48 5.25 0.57
C TYR A 191 -10.84 3.95 1.31
N ARG A 192 -11.68 3.13 0.69
CA ARG A 192 -12.00 1.77 1.14
C ARG A 192 -11.31 0.75 0.24
N THR A 193 -11.06 -0.45 0.76
CA THR A 193 -10.56 -1.56 -0.04
C THR A 193 -11.72 -2.29 -0.72
N ALA A 194 -11.67 -2.44 -2.05
CA ALA A 194 -12.58 -3.30 -2.80
C ALA A 194 -12.13 -4.75 -2.66
N ARG A 195 -12.61 -5.42 -1.61
CA ARG A 195 -12.19 -6.78 -1.31
C ARG A 195 -12.64 -7.77 -2.36
N GLY A 196 -11.72 -8.65 -2.77
CA GLY A 196 -11.99 -9.67 -3.78
C GLY A 196 -12.07 -9.15 -5.22
N ALA A 197 -11.89 -7.85 -5.47
CA ALA A 197 -11.77 -7.32 -6.80
C ALA A 197 -10.46 -7.82 -7.45
N LYS A 198 -10.60 -8.44 -8.62
CA LYS A 198 -9.46 -8.96 -9.39
C LYS A 198 -8.87 -7.91 -10.33
N THR A 199 -9.66 -6.91 -10.69
CA THR A 199 -9.31 -5.81 -11.59
C THR A 199 -9.50 -4.47 -10.88
N PRO A 200 -8.84 -3.40 -11.34
CA PRO A 200 -9.06 -2.06 -10.81
C PRO A 200 -10.53 -1.64 -10.86
N THR A 201 -11.01 -0.99 -9.82
CA THR A 201 -12.35 -0.38 -9.80
C THR A 201 -12.31 0.96 -10.54
N ARG A 202 -13.45 1.39 -11.07
CA ARG A 202 -13.54 2.64 -11.85
C ARG A 202 -13.86 3.87 -11.01
N ARG A 203 -14.34 3.68 -9.79
CA ARG A 203 -14.86 4.78 -8.95
C ARG A 203 -14.42 4.58 -7.51
N PHE A 204 -14.07 5.66 -6.82
CA PHE A 204 -13.67 5.62 -5.41
C PHE A 204 -14.74 5.03 -4.49
N LYS A 205 -16.02 5.23 -4.79
CA LYS A 205 -17.12 4.66 -4.02
C LYS A 205 -17.15 3.14 -4.01
N ASP A 206 -16.60 2.50 -5.04
CA ASP A 206 -16.50 1.05 -5.15
C ASP A 206 -15.29 0.49 -4.36
N GLY A 207 -14.45 1.37 -3.80
CA GLY A 207 -13.20 1.05 -3.12
C GLY A 207 -12.04 0.86 -4.10
N LEU A 208 -10.82 0.74 -3.58
CA LEU A 208 -9.63 0.42 -4.37
C LEU A 208 -9.34 -1.08 -4.32
N ALA A 209 -9.14 -1.70 -5.47
CA ALA A 209 -8.77 -3.12 -5.56
C ALA A 209 -7.39 -3.34 -4.97
N HIS A 210 -7.29 -4.30 -4.04
CA HIS A 210 -6.05 -4.73 -3.44
C HIS A 210 -5.72 -6.15 -3.91
N ALA A 211 -4.78 -6.27 -4.81
CA ALA A 211 -4.32 -7.56 -5.33
C ALA A 211 -3.04 -8.00 -4.59
N VAL A 212 -1.94 -7.31 -4.81
CA VAL A 212 -0.63 -7.62 -4.21
C VAL A 212 0.05 -6.33 -3.75
N GLY A 213 0.13 -6.12 -2.44
CA GLY A 213 0.81 -4.99 -1.85
C GLY A 213 0.21 -3.61 -2.19
N THR A 214 0.80 -2.56 -1.64
CA THR A 214 0.32 -1.17 -1.77
C THR A 214 0.39 -0.64 -3.21
N LEU A 215 1.24 -1.23 -4.06
CA LEU A 215 1.32 -0.86 -5.49
C LEU A 215 -0.03 -1.03 -6.19
N SER A 216 -0.76 -2.11 -5.90
CA SER A 216 -2.09 -2.31 -6.49
C SER A 216 -3.09 -1.24 -6.07
N ASP A 217 -3.09 -0.84 -4.80
CA ASP A 217 -3.95 0.27 -4.34
C ASP A 217 -3.62 1.57 -5.09
N ALA A 218 -2.32 1.84 -5.30
CA ALA A 218 -1.86 3.04 -5.99
C ALA A 218 -2.21 3.08 -7.47
N VAL A 219 -2.04 1.97 -8.18
CA VAL A 219 -2.45 1.86 -9.60
C VAL A 219 -3.96 2.05 -9.72
N ASN A 220 -4.75 1.43 -8.83
CA ASN A 220 -6.20 1.62 -8.84
C ASN A 220 -6.59 3.06 -8.44
N PHE A 221 -5.91 3.65 -7.45
CA PHE A 221 -6.10 5.06 -7.10
C PHE A 221 -5.85 5.96 -8.31
N ALA A 222 -4.73 5.77 -8.99
CA ALA A 222 -4.37 6.52 -10.18
C ALA A 222 -5.42 6.39 -11.30
N TYR A 223 -5.95 5.18 -11.50
CA TYR A 223 -7.04 4.96 -12.44
C TYR A 223 -8.34 5.66 -12.03
N CYS A 224 -8.74 5.59 -10.76
CA CYS A 224 -9.90 6.32 -10.24
C CYS A 224 -9.73 7.84 -10.35
N MET A 225 -8.53 8.37 -10.19
CA MET A 225 -8.20 9.78 -10.43
C MET A 225 -8.39 10.20 -11.89
N GLY A 226 -8.26 9.26 -12.82
CA GLY A 226 -8.48 9.50 -14.26
C GLY A 226 -7.23 9.93 -15.00
N TRP A 227 -6.01 9.67 -14.45
CA TRP A 227 -4.77 9.84 -15.21
C TRP A 227 -4.72 8.91 -16.41
N LYS A 228 -4.11 9.38 -17.49
CA LYS A 228 -4.00 8.64 -18.75
C LYS A 228 -2.67 7.92 -18.90
N LYS A 229 -1.63 8.41 -18.24
CA LYS A 229 -0.30 7.80 -18.23
C LYS A 229 0.12 7.55 -16.80
N LEU A 230 0.33 6.27 -16.44
CA LEU A 230 0.80 5.81 -15.15
C LEU A 230 2.23 5.31 -15.33
N VAL A 231 3.20 5.97 -14.68
CA VAL A 231 4.62 5.61 -14.81
C VAL A 231 5.12 5.07 -13.49
N LEU A 232 5.50 3.79 -13.44
CA LEU A 232 6.03 3.15 -12.24
C LEU A 232 7.53 3.46 -12.11
N VAL A 233 7.94 4.05 -10.99
CA VAL A 233 9.32 4.43 -10.67
C VAL A 233 9.76 3.76 -9.37
N GLY A 234 10.95 3.17 -9.30
CA GLY A 234 11.43 2.48 -8.10
C GLY A 234 10.61 1.25 -7.72
N VAL A 235 10.00 0.58 -8.71
CA VAL A 235 9.31 -0.70 -8.55
C VAL A 235 10.21 -1.78 -9.13
N ASP A 236 11.24 -2.18 -8.38
CA ASP A 236 12.34 -2.99 -8.88
C ASP A 236 12.02 -4.48 -8.94
N LEU A 237 11.51 -5.04 -7.85
CA LEU A 237 11.13 -6.44 -7.66
C LEU A 237 12.29 -7.47 -7.75
N TYR A 238 13.37 -7.18 -8.48
CA TYR A 238 14.56 -8.01 -8.55
C TYR A 238 15.47 -7.84 -7.32
N ASP A 239 15.32 -6.72 -6.61
CA ASP A 239 16.06 -6.37 -5.41
C ASP A 239 15.06 -6.10 -4.27
N SER A 240 15.30 -6.67 -3.11
CA SER A 240 14.43 -6.47 -1.93
C SER A 240 14.89 -5.30 -1.06
N ARG A 241 16.01 -4.65 -1.40
CA ARG A 241 16.50 -3.48 -0.69
C ARG A 241 15.61 -2.26 -0.96
N TYR A 242 15.57 -1.40 0.03
CA TYR A 242 14.90 -0.12 -0.04
C TYR A 242 15.92 1.01 -0.22
N PHE A 243 15.56 2.06 -0.94
CA PHE A 243 16.47 3.14 -1.29
C PHE A 243 17.07 3.89 -0.08
N TRP A 244 16.41 3.90 1.07
CA TRP A 244 16.88 4.57 2.30
C TRP A 244 17.75 3.70 3.20
N LEU A 245 17.91 2.43 2.87
CA LEU A 245 18.76 1.50 3.60
C LEU A 245 20.19 1.58 3.12
N ARG A 246 21.16 1.31 4.01
CA ARG A 246 22.57 1.12 3.63
C ARG A 246 22.74 -0.18 2.83
N ASN A 247 23.86 -0.28 2.13
CA ASN A 247 24.13 -1.44 1.26
C ASN A 247 24.11 -2.79 1.98
N ASN A 248 24.38 -2.81 3.28
CA ASN A 248 24.38 -4.00 4.12
C ASN A 248 23.14 -4.15 5.01
N GLU A 249 22.13 -3.33 4.81
CA GLU A 249 20.89 -3.34 5.59
C GLU A 249 19.72 -3.90 4.80
N THR A 250 18.77 -4.51 5.52
CA THR A 250 17.45 -4.94 5.02
C THR A 250 16.37 -4.70 6.05
N LEU A 251 15.12 -4.82 5.64
CA LEU A 251 14.02 -4.88 6.60
C LEU A 251 13.76 -6.35 6.97
N ALA A 252 13.85 -6.63 8.25
CA ALA A 252 13.51 -7.91 8.84
C ALA A 252 12.29 -7.78 9.76
N VAL A 253 11.58 -8.90 9.96
CA VAL A 253 10.52 -8.95 10.96
C VAL A 253 11.15 -9.31 12.30
N ASP A 254 11.07 -8.42 13.27
CA ASP A 254 11.49 -8.71 14.64
C ASP A 254 10.61 -9.83 15.22
N ALA A 255 11.24 -10.91 15.69
CA ALA A 255 10.54 -12.10 16.16
C ALA A 255 9.68 -11.86 17.40
N LYS A 256 10.03 -10.87 18.24
CA LYS A 256 9.32 -10.56 19.48
C LYS A 256 8.14 -9.63 19.23
N THR A 257 8.34 -8.61 18.40
CA THR A 257 7.34 -7.57 18.19
C THR A 257 6.51 -7.79 16.92
N GLY A 258 6.97 -8.66 16.02
CA GLY A 258 6.34 -8.85 14.71
C GLY A 258 6.48 -7.67 13.76
N MET A 259 7.38 -6.75 14.05
CA MET A 259 7.56 -5.49 13.35
C MET A 259 8.69 -5.53 12.35
N LEU A 260 8.59 -4.66 11.33
CA LEU A 260 9.69 -4.41 10.42
C LEU A 260 10.73 -3.52 11.13
N VAL A 261 11.93 -4.05 11.26
CA VAL A 261 13.10 -3.35 11.81
C VAL A 261 14.24 -3.39 10.80
N VAL A 262 15.08 -2.38 10.82
CA VAL A 262 16.32 -2.38 10.03
C VAL A 262 17.28 -3.38 10.68
N ALA A 263 17.80 -4.32 9.89
CA ALA A 263 18.76 -5.33 10.32
C ALA A 263 19.91 -5.43 9.32
N GLU A 264 21.10 -5.80 9.80
CA GLU A 264 22.20 -6.10 8.89
C GLU A 264 21.98 -7.43 8.15
N MET A 265 22.26 -7.45 6.84
CA MET A 265 22.03 -8.62 5.97
C MET A 265 22.81 -9.87 6.41
N ASN A 266 23.93 -9.68 7.12
CA ASN A 266 24.76 -10.77 7.64
C ASN A 266 24.29 -11.35 8.98
N THR A 267 23.17 -10.89 9.52
CA THR A 267 22.63 -11.44 10.77
C THR A 267 22.17 -12.87 10.54
N ARG A 268 22.68 -13.82 11.35
CA ARG A 268 22.37 -15.26 11.20
C ARG A 268 20.85 -15.51 11.12
N GLY A 269 20.42 -16.16 10.07
CA GLY A 269 19.02 -16.55 9.83
C GLY A 269 18.26 -15.68 8.83
N ILE A 270 18.79 -14.55 8.35
CA ILE A 270 18.19 -13.76 7.28
C ILE A 270 18.79 -14.23 5.96
N ARG A 271 18.03 -15.04 5.20
CA ARG A 271 18.37 -15.35 3.82
C ARG A 271 17.88 -14.24 2.92
N PHE A 272 18.81 -13.57 2.27
CA PHE A 272 18.54 -12.63 1.20
C PHE A 272 18.43 -13.41 -0.12
N ASP A 273 17.22 -13.62 -0.62
CA ASP A 273 16.98 -14.33 -1.88
C ASP A 273 17.00 -13.41 -3.12
N GLY A 274 17.35 -12.15 -2.92
CA GLY A 274 17.47 -11.15 -3.98
C GLY A 274 16.15 -10.62 -4.53
N LYS A 275 15.04 -11.33 -4.35
CA LYS A 275 13.72 -10.92 -4.88
C LYS A 275 12.80 -10.36 -3.81
N HIS A 276 12.03 -9.37 -4.20
CA HIS A 276 11.01 -8.80 -3.32
C HIS A 276 9.86 -9.81 -3.11
N ASN A 277 9.35 -9.93 -1.86
CA ASN A 277 8.26 -10.86 -1.51
C ASN A 277 7.01 -10.73 -2.38
N ALA A 278 6.72 -9.57 -2.95
CA ALA A 278 5.60 -9.36 -3.85
C ALA A 278 5.66 -10.25 -5.10
N VAL A 279 6.86 -10.67 -5.54
CA VAL A 279 7.04 -11.57 -6.69
C VAL A 279 6.45 -12.94 -6.39
N ASN A 280 6.71 -13.47 -5.20
CA ASN A 280 6.18 -14.76 -4.75
C ASN A 280 4.65 -14.71 -4.56
N ASN A 281 4.09 -13.53 -4.42
CA ASN A 281 2.65 -13.30 -4.28
C ASN A 281 1.95 -12.94 -5.60
N GLY A 282 2.63 -13.08 -6.75
CA GLY A 282 2.01 -12.92 -8.08
C GLY A 282 1.83 -11.47 -8.53
N ILE A 283 2.70 -10.55 -8.13
CA ILE A 283 2.61 -9.13 -8.54
C ILE A 283 2.78 -8.95 -10.05
N VAL A 284 3.64 -9.75 -10.69
CA VAL A 284 3.91 -9.64 -12.13
C VAL A 284 2.66 -9.99 -12.94
N GLU A 285 2.02 -11.10 -12.60
CA GLU A 285 0.77 -11.56 -13.22
C GLU A 285 -0.39 -10.59 -12.97
N ALA A 286 -0.46 -10.05 -11.75
CA ALA A 286 -1.48 -9.05 -11.41
C ALA A 286 -1.31 -7.78 -12.23
N VAL A 287 -0.09 -7.27 -12.37
CA VAL A 287 0.22 -6.07 -13.17
C VAL A 287 -0.05 -6.31 -14.66
N ALA A 288 0.31 -7.49 -15.19
CA ALA A 288 0.02 -7.85 -16.58
C ALA A 288 -1.49 -7.82 -16.87
N GLY A 289 -2.30 -8.48 -16.03
CA GLY A 289 -3.76 -8.48 -16.20
C GLY A 289 -4.38 -7.09 -16.01
N TRP A 290 -3.81 -6.25 -15.15
CA TRP A 290 -4.28 -4.89 -14.95
C TRP A 290 -3.91 -3.97 -16.11
N ARG A 291 -2.73 -4.16 -16.72
CA ARG A 291 -2.35 -3.46 -17.94
C ARG A 291 -3.39 -3.64 -19.04
N GLU A 292 -3.76 -4.88 -19.37
CA GLU A 292 -4.78 -5.18 -20.38
C GLU A 292 -6.13 -4.52 -20.06
N PHE A 293 -6.52 -4.50 -18.78
CA PHE A 293 -7.75 -3.85 -18.34
C PHE A 293 -7.70 -2.33 -18.54
N LEU A 294 -6.59 -1.68 -18.18
CA LEU A 294 -6.40 -0.23 -18.29
C LEU A 294 -6.31 0.24 -19.75
N GLU A 295 -5.64 -0.52 -20.60
CA GLU A 295 -5.50 -0.21 -22.04
C GLU A 295 -6.86 -0.13 -22.76
N ARG A 296 -7.84 -0.92 -22.35
CA ARG A 296 -9.23 -0.84 -22.89
C ARG A 296 -9.88 0.51 -22.61
N ASP A 297 -9.48 1.18 -21.53
CA ASP A 297 -9.95 2.52 -21.15
C ASP A 297 -8.96 3.62 -21.59
N LYS A 298 -8.02 3.27 -22.49
CA LYS A 298 -6.98 4.19 -23.03
C LYS A 298 -6.07 4.76 -21.93
N VAL A 299 -5.82 3.98 -20.88
CA VAL A 299 -4.86 4.30 -19.84
C VAL A 299 -3.60 3.46 -20.07
N ILE A 300 -2.46 4.13 -20.22
CA ILE A 300 -1.17 3.50 -20.50
C ILE A 300 -0.41 3.37 -19.18
N MET A 301 -0.04 2.16 -18.81
CA MET A 301 0.86 1.89 -17.70
C MET A 301 2.25 1.55 -18.25
N SER A 302 3.28 2.25 -17.78
CA SER A 302 4.67 2.10 -18.23
C SER A 302 5.63 2.04 -17.05
N LEU A 303 6.86 1.69 -17.34
CA LEU A 303 7.91 1.45 -16.36
C LEU A 303 9.09 2.39 -16.63
N TYR A 304 9.60 3.05 -15.60
CA TYR A 304 10.79 3.88 -15.71
C TYR A 304 12.09 3.06 -15.68
N ASN A 305 12.22 2.11 -14.73
CA ASN A 305 13.43 1.31 -14.57
C ASN A 305 13.46 0.09 -15.52
N PRO A 306 14.37 0.04 -16.50
CA PRO A 306 14.44 -1.07 -17.46
C PRO A 306 14.89 -2.41 -16.84
N ARG A 307 15.48 -2.38 -15.63
CA ARG A 307 15.92 -3.60 -14.91
C ARG A 307 14.80 -4.27 -14.11
N SER A 308 13.67 -3.60 -13.88
CA SER A 308 12.55 -4.17 -13.12
C SER A 308 12.05 -5.48 -13.71
N LEU A 309 11.62 -6.43 -12.86
CA LEU A 309 10.96 -7.67 -13.31
C LEU A 309 9.62 -7.43 -14.02
N LEU A 310 9.08 -6.22 -13.97
CA LEU A 310 7.90 -5.84 -14.76
C LEU A 310 8.24 -5.49 -16.21
N ARG A 311 9.51 -5.51 -16.62
CA ARG A 311 9.95 -5.13 -17.98
C ARG A 311 9.33 -5.99 -19.07
N ASP A 312 9.07 -7.27 -18.77
CA ASP A 312 8.47 -8.21 -19.72
C ASP A 312 6.95 -7.99 -19.91
N VAL A 313 6.32 -7.28 -18.97
CA VAL A 313 4.87 -7.06 -18.98
C VAL A 313 4.47 -5.59 -19.16
N LEU A 314 5.38 -4.63 -19.01
CA LEU A 314 5.12 -3.20 -19.21
C LEU A 314 6.10 -2.57 -20.20
N PRO A 315 5.64 -1.65 -21.06
CA PRO A 315 6.53 -0.86 -21.90
C PRO A 315 7.38 0.09 -21.05
N LEU A 316 8.56 0.45 -21.56
CA LEU A 316 9.34 1.52 -20.96
C LEU A 316 8.68 2.87 -21.21
N TYR A 317 8.78 3.73 -20.19
CA TYR A 317 8.38 5.11 -20.31
C TYR A 317 9.25 5.84 -21.35
N SER A 318 8.62 6.67 -22.18
CA SER A 318 9.28 7.58 -23.10
C SER A 318 8.76 9.00 -22.87
N LYS A 319 9.67 9.95 -22.80
CA LYS A 319 9.36 11.40 -22.63
C LYS A 319 8.68 12.04 -23.85
N ARG A 320 8.29 11.24 -24.85
CA ARG A 320 7.65 11.74 -26.09
C ARG A 320 6.18 12.04 -25.87
#